data_9c9e5c71d67f67b4a00eb242b67a72c2
#
_entry.id   9c9e5c71d67f67b4a00eb242b67a72c2
#
_cell.length_a   1.000
_cell.length_b   1.000
_cell.length_c   1.000
_cell.angle_alpha   90.00
_cell.angle_beta   90.00
_cell.angle_gamma   90.00
#
_symmetry.space_group_name_H-M   'P 1'
#
loop_
_entity.id
_entity.type
_entity.pdbx_description
1 polymer ?
#
loop_
_entity_poly.entity_id
_entity_poly.type
_entity_poly.pdbx_seq_one_letter_code
_entity_poly.pdbx_strand_id
1 'polypeptide(L)'
;MNSNKNLYAKLIPVMLCFFAMGFVDLVGIASNYVKADLDLTDSQANVFPSLVFFWFLIFSVPTGVLMNKIGRKKTVLLSLIITFASLLIPVFGDGYTLMLISFSLLGIGNALMQTSLNPLLSNIIAGDKLASTLTFGQFVKAIASFLAPYIARWGATQTIPSFGLGWRVLFPVYMVIAVLAIALLGSTPIEEEKPDKASGFKACFALLGKPFILLSFIGIMCHVGIDVGTNTTAPKILMERLDMTLAEAGFATSLYFIFRTVGCFLGAFILQKVSAKSFFALSVVFMLLAMAGLFIFHTETIIYI
;
A
#
# COMPACT_ATOMS: atom_id res chain seq x y z
N MET A 1 22.19 25.04 9.81
CA MET A 1 22.21 23.65 10.32
C MET A 1 20.97 23.24 11.13
N ASN A 2 20.30 24.13 11.85
CA ASN A 2 19.08 23.78 12.65
C ASN A 2 17.83 23.48 11.80
N SER A 3 17.64 24.11 10.65
CA SER A 3 16.44 23.92 9.80
C SER A 3 16.34 22.48 9.24
N ASN A 4 17.47 21.91 8.81
CA ASN A 4 17.48 20.55 8.26
C ASN A 4 17.27 19.48 9.35
N LYS A 5 17.77 19.66 10.58
CA LYS A 5 17.52 18.73 11.69
C LYS A 5 16.05 18.66 12.04
N ASN A 6 15.35 19.79 12.04
CA ASN A 6 13.91 19.86 12.28
C ASN A 6 13.10 19.18 11.18
N LEU A 7 13.56 19.25 9.93
CA LEU A 7 12.91 18.61 8.81
C LEU A 7 12.99 17.07 8.90
N TYR A 8 14.19 16.53 9.14
CA TYR A 8 14.38 15.08 9.30
C TYR A 8 13.61 14.52 10.50
N ALA A 9 13.57 15.27 11.62
CA ALA A 9 12.80 14.88 12.78
C ALA A 9 11.28 14.73 12.50
N LYS A 10 10.74 15.50 11.53
CA LYS A 10 9.35 15.38 11.08
C LYS A 10 9.18 14.28 10.01
N LEU A 11 10.19 14.07 9.14
CA LEU A 11 10.12 13.11 8.05
C LEU A 11 10.22 11.65 8.52
N ILE A 12 11.09 11.35 9.47
CA ILE A 12 11.31 9.96 9.94
C ILE A 12 10.01 9.31 10.43
N PRO A 13 9.19 9.94 11.32
CA PRO A 13 7.91 9.38 11.74
C PRO A 13 6.94 9.17 10.57
N VAL A 14 6.92 10.11 9.61
CA VAL A 14 6.05 10.00 8.42
C VAL A 14 6.52 8.88 7.51
N MET A 15 7.82 8.67 7.32
CA MET A 15 8.35 7.54 6.55
C MET A 15 8.02 6.21 7.25
N LEU A 16 8.03 6.15 8.58
CA LEU A 16 7.59 4.97 9.31
C LEU A 16 6.09 4.70 9.12
N CYS A 17 5.27 5.74 8.95
CA CYS A 17 3.87 5.58 8.57
C CYS A 17 3.73 5.04 7.13
N PHE A 18 4.59 5.44 6.19
CA PHE A 18 4.64 4.81 4.86
C PHE A 18 5.01 3.34 4.95
N PHE A 19 5.94 2.96 5.82
CA PHE A 19 6.24 1.56 6.09
C PHE A 19 5.00 0.81 6.60
N ALA A 20 4.32 1.38 7.60
CA ALA A 20 3.08 0.81 8.15
C ALA A 20 1.94 0.73 7.11
N MET A 21 1.89 1.66 6.14
CA MET A 21 0.95 1.60 5.02
C MET A 21 1.15 0.34 4.16
N GLY A 22 2.36 -0.22 4.12
CA GLY A 22 2.67 -1.48 3.44
C GLY A 22 2.11 -2.73 4.12
N PHE A 23 1.63 -2.63 5.36
CA PHE A 23 1.08 -3.79 6.09
C PHE A 23 -0.15 -4.37 5.40
N VAL A 24 -0.90 -3.58 4.66
CA VAL A 24 -2.06 -4.07 3.90
C VAL A 24 -1.67 -5.16 2.90
N ASP A 25 -0.47 -5.10 2.36
CA ASP A 25 -0.02 -6.05 1.34
C ASP A 25 0.29 -7.45 1.95
N LEU A 26 0.36 -7.55 3.31
CA LEU A 26 0.44 -8.84 4.00
C LEU A 26 -0.77 -9.74 3.74
N VAL A 27 -1.93 -9.15 3.38
CA VAL A 27 -3.15 -9.93 3.16
C VAL A 27 -2.98 -10.97 2.06
N GLY A 28 -2.16 -10.68 1.05
CA GLY A 28 -1.88 -11.61 -0.04
C GLY A 28 -1.22 -12.90 0.44
N ILE A 29 -0.16 -12.78 1.26
CA ILE A 29 0.52 -13.97 1.80
C ILE A 29 -0.28 -14.59 2.95
N ALA A 30 -0.89 -13.78 3.81
CA ALA A 30 -1.67 -14.27 4.94
C ALA A 30 -2.89 -15.08 4.49
N SER A 31 -3.59 -14.66 3.42
CA SER A 31 -4.74 -15.40 2.89
C SER A 31 -4.37 -16.83 2.43
N ASN A 32 -3.16 -17.01 1.89
CA ASN A 32 -2.67 -18.33 1.50
C ASN A 32 -2.40 -19.24 2.71
N TYR A 33 -1.81 -18.69 3.76
CA TYR A 33 -1.61 -19.44 5.01
C TYR A 33 -2.93 -19.77 5.70
N VAL A 34 -3.85 -18.80 5.80
CA VAL A 34 -5.20 -19.04 6.37
C VAL A 34 -5.96 -20.08 5.56
N LYS A 35 -5.83 -20.06 4.22
CA LYS A 35 -6.40 -21.10 3.36
C LYS A 35 -5.90 -22.49 3.73
N ALA A 36 -4.59 -22.63 3.94
CA ALA A 36 -3.98 -23.90 4.31
C ALA A 36 -4.35 -24.35 5.75
N ASP A 37 -4.35 -23.41 6.71
CA ASP A 37 -4.62 -23.71 8.12
C ASP A 37 -6.09 -24.12 8.37
N LEU A 38 -7.03 -23.53 7.60
CA LEU A 38 -8.48 -23.76 7.77
C LEU A 38 -9.11 -24.60 6.66
N ASP A 39 -8.30 -25.17 5.77
CA ASP A 39 -8.74 -25.99 4.61
C ASP A 39 -9.83 -25.29 3.77
N LEU A 40 -9.59 -24.01 3.44
CA LEU A 40 -10.55 -23.18 2.72
C LEU A 40 -10.47 -23.41 1.21
N THR A 41 -11.61 -23.20 0.54
CA THR A 41 -11.64 -23.09 -0.92
C THR A 41 -10.97 -21.80 -1.38
N ASP A 42 -10.55 -21.76 -2.67
CA ASP A 42 -10.00 -20.54 -3.27
C ASP A 42 -10.97 -19.35 -3.20
N SER A 43 -12.26 -19.60 -3.38
CA SER A 43 -13.30 -18.58 -3.25
C SER A 43 -13.37 -17.98 -1.85
N GLN A 44 -13.28 -18.81 -0.82
CA GLN A 44 -13.29 -18.35 0.57
C GLN A 44 -12.02 -17.58 0.92
N ALA A 45 -10.85 -18.04 0.48
CA ALA A 45 -9.58 -17.34 0.72
C ALA A 45 -9.52 -15.99 0.01
N ASN A 46 -10.06 -15.88 -1.21
CA ASN A 46 -10.10 -14.64 -1.98
C ASN A 46 -11.06 -13.58 -1.39
N VAL A 47 -11.92 -13.94 -0.45
CA VAL A 47 -12.73 -12.97 0.29
C VAL A 47 -11.83 -12.02 1.09
N PHE A 48 -10.72 -12.48 1.67
CA PHE A 48 -9.85 -11.65 2.50
C PHE A 48 -9.26 -10.44 1.76
N PRO A 49 -8.56 -10.59 0.63
CA PRO A 49 -8.09 -9.44 -0.14
C PRO A 49 -9.24 -8.61 -0.69
N SER A 50 -10.36 -9.24 -1.09
CA SER A 50 -11.54 -8.52 -1.59
C SER A 50 -12.14 -7.60 -0.53
N LEU A 51 -12.20 -8.03 0.74
CA LEU A 51 -12.68 -7.20 1.85
C LEU A 51 -11.82 -5.95 2.05
N VAL A 52 -10.49 -6.07 1.93
CA VAL A 52 -9.60 -4.92 2.07
C VAL A 52 -9.95 -3.84 1.04
N PHE A 53 -10.12 -4.23 -0.23
CA PHE A 53 -10.49 -3.28 -1.30
C PHE A 53 -11.92 -2.76 -1.14
N PHE A 54 -12.86 -3.60 -0.69
CA PHE A 54 -14.24 -3.20 -0.41
C PHE A 54 -14.31 -2.10 0.65
N TRP A 55 -13.62 -2.28 1.78
CA TRP A 55 -13.58 -1.27 2.83
C TRP A 55 -12.82 -0.02 2.41
N PHE A 56 -11.80 -0.16 1.57
CA PHE A 56 -11.12 0.98 0.98
C PHE A 56 -12.08 1.83 0.14
N LEU A 57 -12.91 1.20 -0.69
CA LEU A 57 -13.94 1.89 -1.48
C LEU A 57 -14.91 2.68 -0.59
N ILE A 58 -15.40 2.06 0.50
CA ILE A 58 -16.38 2.69 1.40
C ILE A 58 -15.76 3.83 2.21
N PHE A 59 -14.57 3.62 2.78
CA PHE A 59 -13.99 4.54 3.75
C PHE A 59 -13.15 5.67 3.16
N SER A 60 -12.77 5.62 1.87
CA SER A 60 -11.92 6.66 1.27
C SER A 60 -12.57 8.05 1.31
N VAL A 61 -13.83 8.20 0.90
CA VAL A 61 -14.54 9.49 0.93
C VAL A 61 -14.86 9.94 2.36
N PRO A 62 -15.42 9.08 3.25
CA PRO A 62 -15.59 9.40 4.66
C PRO A 62 -14.31 9.87 5.35
N THR A 63 -13.18 9.25 5.02
CA THR A 63 -11.86 9.64 5.56
C THR A 63 -11.46 11.05 5.14
N GLY A 64 -11.70 11.43 3.89
CA GLY A 64 -11.46 12.79 3.42
C GLY A 64 -12.27 13.83 4.22
N VAL A 65 -13.54 13.54 4.51
CA VAL A 65 -14.40 14.39 5.36
C VAL A 65 -13.89 14.39 6.81
N LEU A 66 -13.52 13.23 7.34
CA LEU A 66 -12.99 13.12 8.71
C LEU A 66 -11.68 13.90 8.86
N MET A 67 -10.76 13.75 7.90
CA MET A 67 -9.47 14.45 7.89
C MET A 67 -9.64 15.97 7.93
N ASN A 68 -10.67 16.52 7.27
CA ASN A 68 -10.98 17.95 7.34
C ASN A 68 -11.53 18.39 8.70
N LYS A 69 -12.12 17.46 9.47
CA LYS A 69 -12.66 17.76 10.80
C LYS A 69 -11.61 17.66 11.90
N ILE A 70 -10.86 16.55 11.94
CA ILE A 70 -9.94 16.26 13.05
C ILE A 70 -8.47 16.54 12.73
N GLY A 71 -8.14 16.83 11.47
CA GLY A 71 -6.78 17.06 10.97
C GLY A 71 -6.14 15.79 10.38
N ARG A 72 -5.11 16.00 9.55
CA ARG A 72 -4.40 14.93 8.81
C ARG A 72 -3.62 14.03 9.75
N LYS A 73 -2.83 14.60 10.66
CA LYS A 73 -2.04 13.86 11.66
C LYS A 73 -2.91 12.96 12.53
N LYS A 74 -4.02 13.49 13.05
CA LYS A 74 -4.93 12.70 13.90
C LYS A 74 -5.60 11.58 13.12
N THR A 75 -5.90 11.78 11.83
CA THR A 75 -6.45 10.74 10.96
C THR A 75 -5.44 9.64 10.71
N VAL A 76 -4.16 9.98 10.48
CA VAL A 76 -3.07 8.98 10.36
C VAL A 76 -2.88 8.22 11.67
N LEU A 77 -2.90 8.89 12.82
CA LEU A 77 -2.82 8.22 14.13
C LEU A 77 -4.00 7.26 14.35
N LEU A 78 -5.22 7.67 14.00
CA LEU A 78 -6.39 6.81 14.05
C LEU A 78 -6.25 5.59 13.16
N SER A 79 -5.71 5.76 11.94
CA SER A 79 -5.45 4.64 11.02
C SER A 79 -4.47 3.63 11.62
N LEU A 80 -3.38 4.10 12.24
CA LEU A 80 -2.41 3.24 12.91
C LEU A 80 -3.02 2.46 14.08
N ILE A 81 -3.91 3.09 14.87
CA ILE A 81 -4.62 2.43 15.97
C ILE A 81 -5.55 1.34 15.44
N ILE A 82 -6.31 1.62 14.36
CA ILE A 82 -7.19 0.63 13.74
C ILE A 82 -6.37 -0.51 13.14
N THR A 83 -5.25 -0.20 12.46
CA THR A 83 -4.33 -1.19 11.91
C THR A 83 -3.73 -2.05 13.03
N PHE A 84 -3.28 -1.45 14.13
CA PHE A 84 -2.80 -2.19 15.29
C PHE A 84 -3.88 -3.15 15.84
N ALA A 85 -5.12 -2.68 16.00
CA ALA A 85 -6.22 -3.52 16.45
C ALA A 85 -6.51 -4.67 15.47
N SER A 86 -6.40 -4.43 14.16
CA SER A 86 -6.56 -5.48 13.15
C SER A 86 -5.49 -6.57 13.28
N LEU A 87 -4.22 -6.18 13.48
CA LEU A 87 -3.09 -7.10 13.61
C LEU A 87 -3.13 -7.88 14.94
N LEU A 88 -3.81 -7.36 15.96
CA LEU A 88 -3.93 -7.99 17.26
C LEU A 88 -4.84 -9.23 17.22
N ILE A 89 -5.89 -9.22 16.40
CA ILE A 89 -6.90 -10.27 16.35
C ILE A 89 -6.30 -11.66 16.00
N PRO A 90 -5.46 -11.80 14.95
CA PRO A 90 -4.87 -13.09 14.59
C PRO A 90 -3.87 -13.64 15.62
N VAL A 91 -3.45 -12.84 16.58
CA VAL A 91 -2.57 -13.28 17.67
C VAL A 91 -3.35 -14.11 18.68
N PHE A 92 -4.62 -13.78 18.91
CA PHE A 92 -5.48 -14.45 19.90
C PHE A 92 -6.34 -15.58 19.32
N GLY A 93 -6.50 -15.64 18.00
CA GLY A 93 -7.31 -16.68 17.37
C GLY A 93 -7.11 -16.75 15.86
N ASP A 94 -7.46 -17.89 15.29
CA ASP A 94 -7.21 -18.26 13.88
C ASP A 94 -8.48 -18.63 13.10
N GLY A 95 -9.66 -18.52 13.74
CA GLY A 95 -10.93 -18.85 13.08
C GLY A 95 -11.25 -17.93 11.89
N TYR A 96 -11.96 -18.47 10.89
CA TYR A 96 -12.33 -17.75 9.66
C TYR A 96 -12.98 -16.39 9.92
N THR A 97 -13.94 -16.33 10.86
CA THR A 97 -14.62 -15.07 11.23
C THR A 97 -13.67 -14.05 11.83
N LEU A 98 -12.72 -14.49 12.68
CA LEU A 98 -11.72 -13.59 13.26
C LEU A 98 -10.80 -13.02 12.19
N MET A 99 -10.39 -13.82 11.21
CA MET A 99 -9.61 -13.36 10.07
C MET A 99 -10.40 -12.37 9.18
N LEU A 100 -11.70 -12.61 8.95
CA LEU A 100 -12.57 -11.66 8.24
C LEU A 100 -12.63 -10.30 8.95
N ILE A 101 -12.79 -10.29 10.27
CA ILE A 101 -12.81 -9.06 11.08
C ILE A 101 -11.44 -8.37 11.02
N SER A 102 -10.36 -9.11 11.19
CA SER A 102 -8.99 -8.59 11.11
C SER A 102 -8.72 -7.91 9.78
N PHE A 103 -8.95 -8.60 8.66
CA PHE A 103 -8.68 -8.03 7.34
C PHE A 103 -9.66 -6.91 6.95
N SER A 104 -10.90 -6.94 7.47
CA SER A 104 -11.81 -5.81 7.35
C SER A 104 -11.26 -4.55 8.04
N LEU A 105 -10.82 -4.68 9.28
CA LEU A 105 -10.21 -3.57 10.02
C LEU A 105 -8.90 -3.11 9.36
N LEU A 106 -8.10 -4.04 8.81
CA LEU A 106 -6.89 -3.70 8.07
C LEU A 106 -7.22 -2.85 6.84
N GLY A 107 -8.28 -3.21 6.10
CA GLY A 107 -8.77 -2.44 4.95
C GLY A 107 -9.24 -1.04 5.34
N ILE A 108 -9.99 -0.91 6.44
CA ILE A 108 -10.43 0.37 6.98
C ILE A 108 -9.22 1.22 7.40
N GLY A 109 -8.30 0.65 8.17
CA GLY A 109 -7.07 1.33 8.59
C GLY A 109 -6.25 1.81 7.39
N ASN A 110 -6.10 0.97 6.36
CA ASN A 110 -5.40 1.33 5.14
C ASN A 110 -6.09 2.46 4.36
N ALA A 111 -7.43 2.47 4.27
CA ALA A 111 -8.17 3.56 3.64
C ALA A 111 -7.91 4.90 4.34
N LEU A 112 -7.93 4.91 5.68
CA LEU A 112 -7.61 6.10 6.47
C LEU A 112 -6.16 6.54 6.23
N MET A 113 -5.21 5.59 6.24
CA MET A 113 -3.79 5.86 6.05
C MET A 113 -3.52 6.49 4.68
N GLN A 114 -3.92 5.83 3.61
CA GLN A 114 -3.62 6.28 2.25
C GLN A 114 -4.27 7.63 1.93
N THR A 115 -5.48 7.88 2.43
CA THR A 115 -6.17 9.15 2.20
C THR A 115 -5.53 10.31 2.95
N SER A 116 -4.93 10.08 4.13
CA SER A 116 -4.44 11.16 5.00
C SER A 116 -2.92 11.33 5.01
N LEU A 117 -2.13 10.28 4.73
CA LEU A 117 -0.67 10.33 4.85
C LEU A 117 -0.02 11.20 3.77
N ASN A 118 -0.45 11.07 2.51
CA ASN A 118 0.06 11.89 1.42
C ASN A 118 -0.20 13.39 1.65
N PRO A 119 -1.43 13.82 2.01
CA PRO A 119 -1.69 15.19 2.43
C PRO A 119 -0.93 15.63 3.69
N LEU A 120 -0.66 14.72 4.64
CA LEU A 120 0.15 15.04 5.81
C LEU A 120 1.60 15.37 5.40
N LEU A 121 2.17 14.58 4.49
CA LEU A 121 3.52 14.86 3.97
C LEU A 121 3.58 16.21 3.26
N SER A 122 2.53 16.60 2.51
CA SER A 122 2.49 17.90 1.84
C SER A 122 2.48 19.10 2.78
N ASN A 123 2.16 18.93 4.07
CA ASN A 123 2.32 19.97 5.10
C ASN A 123 3.78 20.15 5.55
N ILE A 124 4.63 19.15 5.31
CA ILE A 124 6.04 19.16 5.75
C ILE A 124 6.95 19.55 4.59
N ILE A 125 6.65 19.06 3.40
CA ILE A 125 7.41 19.27 2.16
C ILE A 125 6.51 19.92 1.12
N ALA A 126 6.98 20.99 0.53
CA ALA A 126 6.28 21.70 -0.55
C ALA A 126 7.15 21.81 -1.81
N GLY A 127 6.53 22.19 -2.92
CA GLY A 127 7.20 22.45 -4.20
C GLY A 127 7.80 21.20 -4.86
N ASP A 128 8.91 21.38 -5.55
CA ASP A 128 9.50 20.35 -6.43
C ASP A 128 9.97 19.09 -5.70
N LYS A 129 10.24 19.19 -4.39
CA LYS A 129 10.69 18.05 -3.57
C LYS A 129 9.55 17.14 -3.14
N LEU A 130 8.29 17.58 -3.24
CA LEU A 130 7.13 16.79 -2.76
C LEU A 130 7.01 15.48 -3.55
N ALA A 131 7.06 15.53 -4.89
CA ALA A 131 6.93 14.34 -5.73
C ALA A 131 8.03 13.31 -5.42
N SER A 132 9.28 13.74 -5.33
CA SER A 132 10.42 12.89 -4.95
C SER A 132 10.23 12.25 -3.57
N THR A 133 9.79 13.03 -2.58
CA THR A 133 9.61 12.53 -1.19
C THR A 133 8.43 11.57 -1.09
N LEU A 134 7.33 11.82 -1.82
CA LEU A 134 6.20 10.88 -1.93
C LEU A 134 6.64 9.56 -2.56
N THR A 135 7.42 9.62 -3.65
CA THR A 135 7.96 8.43 -4.32
C THR A 135 8.91 7.65 -3.41
N PHE A 136 9.74 8.34 -2.62
CA PHE A 136 10.56 7.71 -1.59
C PHE A 136 9.70 7.05 -0.50
N GLY A 137 8.59 7.66 -0.10
CA GLY A 137 7.62 7.05 0.80
C GLY A 137 7.03 5.75 0.24
N GLN A 138 6.72 5.70 -1.07
CA GLN A 138 6.26 4.47 -1.72
C GLN A 138 7.35 3.39 -1.77
N PHE A 139 8.62 3.76 -1.93
CA PHE A 139 9.75 2.83 -1.78
C PHE A 139 9.80 2.23 -0.36
N VAL A 140 9.66 3.06 0.67
CA VAL A 140 9.63 2.60 2.07
C VAL A 140 8.43 1.66 2.32
N LYS A 141 7.25 1.98 1.74
CA LYS A 141 6.08 1.09 1.75
C LYS A 141 6.41 -0.26 1.12
N ALA A 142 7.05 -0.25 -0.05
CA ALA A 142 7.39 -1.47 -0.80
C ALA A 142 8.34 -2.40 -0.01
N ILE A 143 9.22 -1.86 0.84
CA ILE A 143 10.07 -2.67 1.73
C ILE A 143 9.22 -3.49 2.70
N ALA A 144 8.18 -2.90 3.30
CA ALA A 144 7.29 -3.63 4.22
C ALA A 144 6.55 -4.76 3.49
N SER A 145 6.02 -4.47 2.29
CA SER A 145 5.34 -5.46 1.45
C SER A 145 6.27 -6.61 1.06
N PHE A 146 7.52 -6.29 0.70
CA PHE A 146 8.55 -7.28 0.35
C PHE A 146 8.93 -8.17 1.55
N LEU A 147 9.00 -7.63 2.76
CA LEU A 147 9.39 -8.38 3.95
C LEU A 147 8.30 -9.34 4.45
N ALA A 148 7.03 -9.07 4.18
CA ALA A 148 5.92 -9.84 4.69
C ALA A 148 6.01 -11.36 4.40
N PRO A 149 6.25 -11.83 3.15
CA PRO A 149 6.39 -13.24 2.85
C PRO A 149 7.56 -13.91 3.57
N TYR A 150 8.67 -13.19 3.71
CA TYR A 150 9.87 -13.71 4.38
C TYR A 150 9.63 -13.89 5.88
N ILE A 151 9.04 -12.88 6.54
CA ILE A 151 8.74 -12.97 7.98
C ILE A 151 7.74 -14.11 8.23
N ALA A 152 6.69 -14.23 7.42
CA ALA A 152 5.72 -15.31 7.53
C ALA A 152 6.40 -16.69 7.36
N ARG A 153 7.24 -16.85 6.33
CA ARG A 153 7.99 -18.09 6.09
C ARG A 153 8.94 -18.43 7.25
N TRP A 154 9.71 -17.45 7.73
CA TRP A 154 10.65 -17.66 8.83
C TRP A 154 9.92 -18.08 10.11
N GLY A 155 8.74 -17.53 10.38
CA GLY A 155 7.88 -17.96 11.47
C GLY A 155 7.33 -19.37 11.28
N ALA A 156 6.86 -19.70 10.07
CA ALA A 156 6.35 -21.03 9.73
C ALA A 156 7.43 -22.11 9.86
N THR A 157 8.68 -21.82 9.42
CA THR A 157 9.83 -22.73 9.49
C THR A 157 10.58 -22.67 10.81
N GLN A 158 10.10 -21.88 11.79
CA GLN A 158 10.75 -21.63 13.08
C GLN A 158 12.20 -21.09 12.97
N THR A 159 12.52 -20.43 11.87
CA THR A 159 13.83 -19.76 11.68
C THR A 159 13.96 -18.56 12.62
N ILE A 160 12.85 -17.93 12.99
CA ILE A 160 12.75 -16.90 14.01
C ILE A 160 11.84 -17.40 15.16
N PRO A 161 12.01 -16.90 16.40
CA PRO A 161 11.12 -17.26 17.51
C PRO A 161 9.68 -16.88 17.19
N SER A 162 8.81 -17.88 17.03
CA SER A 162 7.40 -17.68 16.70
C SER A 162 6.45 -17.74 17.89
N PHE A 163 6.94 -18.15 19.07
CA PHE A 163 6.15 -18.26 20.30
C PHE A 163 4.85 -19.07 20.13
N GLY A 164 4.87 -20.08 19.25
CA GLY A 164 3.71 -20.90 18.93
C GLY A 164 2.78 -20.33 17.86
N LEU A 165 3.05 -19.12 17.35
CA LEU A 165 2.22 -18.47 16.32
C LEU A 165 2.50 -18.96 14.90
N GLY A 166 3.65 -19.65 14.66
CA GLY A 166 4.05 -20.03 13.31
C GLY A 166 4.16 -18.81 12.37
N TRP A 167 3.57 -18.88 11.19
CA TRP A 167 3.57 -17.77 10.23
C TRP A 167 2.90 -16.49 10.77
N ARG A 168 2.00 -16.61 11.74
CA ARG A 168 1.29 -15.48 12.37
C ARG A 168 2.21 -14.56 13.17
N VAL A 169 3.47 -14.93 13.39
CA VAL A 169 4.49 -14.03 13.97
C VAL A 169 4.65 -12.72 13.17
N LEU A 170 4.23 -12.73 11.91
CA LEU A 170 4.18 -11.53 11.07
C LEU A 170 3.35 -10.41 11.74
N PHE A 171 2.23 -10.75 12.39
CA PHE A 171 1.35 -9.77 13.02
C PHE A 171 2.03 -9.04 14.19
N PRO A 172 2.58 -9.71 15.23
CA PRO A 172 3.28 -9.01 16.31
C PRO A 172 4.50 -8.23 15.83
N VAL A 173 5.23 -8.69 14.83
CA VAL A 173 6.34 -7.91 14.24
C VAL A 173 5.84 -6.57 13.70
N TYR A 174 4.76 -6.58 12.94
CA TYR A 174 4.16 -5.36 12.40
C TYR A 174 3.47 -4.51 13.47
N MET A 175 2.93 -5.12 14.53
CA MET A 175 2.38 -4.40 15.68
C MET A 175 3.44 -3.55 16.39
N VAL A 176 4.66 -4.08 16.59
CA VAL A 176 5.77 -3.31 17.18
C VAL A 176 6.06 -2.07 16.35
N ILE A 177 6.11 -2.22 15.03
CA ILE A 177 6.35 -1.09 14.13
C ILE A 177 5.18 -0.08 14.17
N ALA A 178 3.94 -0.56 14.24
CA ALA A 178 2.78 0.32 14.38
C ALA A 178 2.82 1.12 15.68
N VAL A 179 3.20 0.51 16.81
CA VAL A 179 3.38 1.20 18.10
C VAL A 179 4.47 2.25 18.01
N LEU A 180 5.62 1.93 17.40
CA LEU A 180 6.70 2.89 17.17
C LEU A 180 6.23 4.07 16.29
N ALA A 181 5.47 3.79 15.23
CA ALA A 181 4.90 4.82 14.36
C ALA A 181 3.91 5.73 15.13
N ILE A 182 3.05 5.16 15.96
CA ILE A 182 2.11 5.92 16.82
C ILE A 182 2.88 6.81 17.79
N ALA A 183 3.87 6.27 18.48
CA ALA A 183 4.65 7.00 19.47
C ALA A 183 5.45 8.15 18.83
N LEU A 184 6.16 7.86 17.73
CA LEU A 184 6.98 8.86 17.04
C LEU A 184 6.14 9.94 16.35
N LEU A 185 5.08 9.55 15.62
CA LEU A 185 4.22 10.52 14.98
C LEU A 185 3.42 11.32 16.04
N GLY A 186 2.97 10.66 17.10
CA GLY A 186 2.24 11.29 18.19
C GLY A 186 3.04 12.44 18.85
N SER A 187 4.32 12.20 19.13
CA SER A 187 5.23 13.15 19.75
C SER A 187 5.77 14.24 18.80
N THR A 188 5.63 14.07 17.48
CA THR A 188 6.18 15.01 16.49
C THR A 188 5.22 16.19 16.27
N PRO A 189 5.61 17.44 16.53
CA PRO A 189 4.77 18.60 16.22
C PRO A 189 4.73 18.84 14.72
N ILE A 190 3.54 18.71 14.12
CA ILE A 190 3.28 19.03 12.72
C ILE A 190 2.19 20.09 12.69
N GLU A 191 2.50 21.24 12.11
CA GLU A 191 1.52 22.29 11.88
C GLU A 191 0.62 21.91 10.72
N GLU A 192 -0.66 22.02 10.90
CA GLU A 192 -1.67 21.72 9.88
C GLU A 192 -2.54 22.94 9.64
N GLU A 193 -2.69 23.30 8.36
CA GLU A 193 -3.71 24.27 7.98
C GLU A 193 -5.09 23.65 8.17
N LYS A 194 -5.89 24.22 9.04
CA LYS A 194 -7.28 23.82 9.21
C LYS A 194 -8.11 24.53 8.16
N PRO A 195 -8.95 23.83 7.39
CA PRO A 195 -9.87 24.48 6.48
C PRO A 195 -10.90 25.28 7.28
N ASP A 196 -11.20 26.51 6.83
CA ASP A 196 -12.18 27.40 7.48
C ASP A 196 -13.58 26.79 7.61
N LYS A 197 -13.92 25.87 6.69
CA LYS A 197 -15.18 25.11 6.72
C LYS A 197 -14.92 23.64 6.39
N ALA A 198 -15.40 22.74 7.24
CA ALA A 198 -15.37 21.32 6.96
C ALA A 198 -16.28 21.00 5.77
N SER A 199 -15.71 20.41 4.72
CA SER A 199 -16.48 19.98 3.56
C SER A 199 -17.31 18.74 3.90
N GLY A 200 -18.60 18.76 3.56
CA GLY A 200 -19.48 17.60 3.68
C GLY A 200 -19.39 16.67 2.46
N PHE A 201 -20.02 15.50 2.55
CA PHE A 201 -20.07 14.51 1.45
C PHE A 201 -20.53 15.10 0.11
N LYS A 202 -21.58 15.92 0.13
CA LYS A 202 -22.11 16.58 -1.08
C LYS A 202 -21.05 17.42 -1.79
N ALA A 203 -20.23 18.16 -1.01
CA ALA A 203 -19.14 18.96 -1.56
C ALA A 203 -18.02 18.08 -2.16
N CYS A 204 -17.70 16.93 -1.55
CA CYS A 204 -16.72 15.99 -2.08
C CYS A 204 -17.16 15.43 -3.44
N PHE A 205 -18.41 14.97 -3.56
CA PHE A 205 -18.93 14.47 -4.85
C PHE A 205 -19.08 15.56 -5.89
N ALA A 206 -19.42 16.79 -5.50
CA ALA A 206 -19.49 17.93 -6.41
C ALA A 206 -18.14 18.26 -7.06
N LEU A 207 -17.00 17.88 -6.44
CA LEU A 207 -15.67 18.03 -7.03
C LEU A 207 -15.49 17.21 -8.31
N LEU A 208 -16.18 16.08 -8.47
CA LEU A 208 -16.13 15.27 -9.67
C LEU A 208 -16.74 16.00 -10.90
N GLY A 209 -17.52 17.05 -10.68
CA GLY A 209 -17.95 17.95 -11.75
C GLY A 209 -16.84 18.83 -12.34
N LYS A 210 -15.67 18.90 -11.72
CA LYS A 210 -14.51 19.62 -12.26
C LYS A 210 -13.69 18.68 -13.15
N PRO A 211 -13.47 19.01 -14.46
CA PRO A 211 -12.80 18.10 -15.40
C PRO A 211 -11.43 17.62 -14.92
N PHE A 212 -10.63 18.49 -14.33
CA PHE A 212 -9.31 18.13 -13.81
C PHE A 212 -9.39 17.07 -12.71
N ILE A 213 -10.35 17.20 -11.79
CA ILE A 213 -10.53 16.24 -10.69
C ILE A 213 -11.08 14.91 -11.22
N LEU A 214 -12.05 14.96 -12.14
CA LEU A 214 -12.59 13.76 -12.79
C LEU A 214 -11.50 13.00 -13.54
N LEU A 215 -10.68 13.69 -14.34
CA LEU A 215 -9.57 13.05 -15.07
C LEU A 215 -8.53 12.47 -14.13
N SER A 216 -8.21 13.17 -13.02
CA SER A 216 -7.30 12.64 -12.00
C SER A 216 -7.86 11.40 -11.32
N PHE A 217 -9.16 11.39 -11.01
CA PHE A 217 -9.87 10.23 -10.44
C PHE A 217 -9.80 9.03 -11.39
N ILE A 218 -10.14 9.23 -12.68
CA ILE A 218 -10.06 8.18 -13.71
C ILE A 218 -8.60 7.69 -13.85
N GLY A 219 -7.63 8.61 -13.87
CA GLY A 219 -6.20 8.27 -13.96
C GLY A 219 -5.73 7.38 -12.81
N ILE A 220 -6.15 7.67 -11.58
CA ILE A 220 -5.84 6.82 -10.41
C ILE A 220 -6.52 5.46 -10.52
N MET A 221 -7.78 5.42 -10.95
CA MET A 221 -8.50 4.15 -11.18
C MET A 221 -7.78 3.27 -12.20
N CYS A 222 -7.37 3.84 -13.35
CA CYS A 222 -6.62 3.13 -14.38
C CYS A 222 -5.27 2.64 -13.85
N HIS A 223 -4.55 3.49 -13.11
CA HIS A 223 -3.26 3.13 -12.53
C HIS A 223 -3.37 1.93 -11.57
N VAL A 224 -4.32 1.98 -10.63
CA VAL A 224 -4.54 0.87 -9.69
C VAL A 224 -5.03 -0.38 -10.42
N GLY A 225 -5.89 -0.23 -11.44
CA GLY A 225 -6.35 -1.32 -12.28
C GLY A 225 -5.23 -2.02 -13.02
N ILE A 226 -4.28 -1.27 -13.57
CA ILE A 226 -3.09 -1.81 -14.23
C ILE A 226 -2.17 -2.49 -13.21
N ASP A 227 -1.90 -1.84 -12.07
CA ASP A 227 -1.05 -2.37 -10.99
C ASP A 227 -1.54 -3.75 -10.49
N VAL A 228 -2.82 -3.84 -10.14
CA VAL A 228 -3.43 -5.10 -9.66
C VAL A 228 -3.61 -6.09 -10.82
N GLY A 229 -4.06 -5.61 -11.98
CA GLY A 229 -4.28 -6.45 -13.17
C GLY A 229 -3.00 -7.12 -13.63
N THR A 230 -1.91 -6.39 -13.76
CA THR A 230 -0.61 -6.96 -14.17
C THR A 230 -0.14 -8.01 -13.18
N ASN A 231 -0.18 -7.70 -11.88
CA ASN A 231 0.26 -8.63 -10.84
C ASN A 231 -0.55 -9.93 -10.79
N THR A 232 -1.85 -9.87 -11.05
CA THR A 232 -2.74 -11.05 -11.03
C THR A 232 -2.80 -11.80 -12.35
N THR A 233 -2.57 -11.12 -13.47
CA THR A 233 -2.77 -11.68 -14.81
C THR A 233 -1.47 -12.23 -15.42
N ALA A 234 -0.31 -11.63 -15.10
CA ALA A 234 0.96 -12.08 -15.65
C ALA A 234 1.25 -13.58 -15.40
N PRO A 235 1.07 -14.13 -14.18
CA PRO A 235 1.23 -15.58 -13.96
C PRO A 235 0.27 -16.42 -14.82
N LYS A 236 -0.98 -15.97 -14.98
CA LYS A 236 -1.98 -16.70 -15.78
C LYS A 236 -1.60 -16.73 -17.26
N ILE A 237 -1.10 -15.61 -17.79
CA ILE A 237 -0.63 -15.55 -19.20
C ILE A 237 0.54 -16.49 -19.42
N LEU A 238 1.49 -16.58 -18.48
CA LEU A 238 2.61 -17.51 -18.56
C LEU A 238 2.15 -18.97 -18.55
N MET A 239 1.20 -19.32 -17.69
CA MET A 239 0.61 -20.64 -17.65
C MET A 239 -0.15 -20.99 -18.94
N GLU A 240 -0.97 -20.06 -19.47
CA GLU A 240 -1.81 -20.29 -20.63
C GLU A 240 -1.08 -20.26 -21.96
N ARG A 241 -0.04 -19.41 -22.10
CA ARG A 241 0.68 -19.24 -23.38
C ARG A 241 1.96 -20.05 -23.49
N LEU A 242 2.59 -20.38 -22.37
CA LEU A 242 3.90 -21.03 -22.33
C LEU A 242 3.88 -22.36 -21.57
N ASP A 243 2.69 -22.84 -21.18
CA ASP A 243 2.48 -24.09 -20.43
C ASP A 243 3.35 -24.20 -19.16
N MET A 244 3.67 -23.04 -18.54
CA MET A 244 4.45 -22.99 -17.31
C MET A 244 3.66 -23.54 -16.13
N THR A 245 4.34 -24.18 -15.20
CA THR A 245 3.74 -24.60 -13.93
C THR A 245 3.41 -23.37 -13.05
N LEU A 246 2.47 -23.52 -12.12
CA LEU A 246 2.10 -22.45 -11.17
C LEU A 246 3.32 -21.93 -10.39
N ALA A 247 4.27 -22.81 -10.05
CA ALA A 247 5.47 -22.45 -9.31
C ALA A 247 6.42 -21.56 -10.15
N GLU A 248 6.60 -21.88 -11.41
CA GLU A 248 7.41 -21.09 -12.35
C GLU A 248 6.73 -19.75 -12.68
N ALA A 249 5.45 -19.77 -13.00
CA ALA A 249 4.67 -18.58 -13.32
C ALA A 249 4.58 -17.59 -12.12
N GLY A 250 4.64 -18.10 -10.90
CA GLY A 250 4.67 -17.30 -9.67
C GLY A 250 5.87 -16.36 -9.57
N PHE A 251 6.95 -16.63 -10.32
CA PHE A 251 8.12 -15.75 -10.41
C PHE A 251 7.76 -14.37 -11.00
N ALA A 252 6.79 -14.29 -11.91
CA ALA A 252 6.33 -13.03 -12.48
C ALA A 252 5.86 -12.02 -11.41
N THR A 253 5.11 -12.49 -10.41
CA THR A 253 4.70 -11.66 -9.26
C THR A 253 5.89 -11.14 -8.47
N SER A 254 6.88 -11.99 -8.22
CA SER A 254 8.10 -11.58 -7.50
C SER A 254 8.89 -10.54 -8.30
N LEU A 255 9.02 -10.75 -9.60
CA LEU A 255 9.71 -9.82 -10.50
C LEU A 255 9.00 -8.47 -10.56
N TYR A 256 7.67 -8.47 -10.63
CA TYR A 256 6.87 -7.26 -10.57
C TYR A 256 7.16 -6.44 -9.30
N PHE A 257 7.16 -7.06 -8.13
CA PHE A 257 7.47 -6.35 -6.87
C PHE A 257 8.91 -5.85 -6.80
N ILE A 258 9.88 -6.60 -7.35
CA ILE A 258 11.27 -6.15 -7.45
C ILE A 258 11.35 -4.88 -8.32
N PHE A 259 10.79 -4.90 -9.52
CA PHE A 259 10.82 -3.73 -10.41
C PHE A 259 10.03 -2.55 -9.84
N ARG A 260 8.90 -2.80 -9.20
CA ARG A 260 8.14 -1.76 -8.48
C ARG A 260 9.00 -1.09 -7.39
N THR A 261 9.69 -1.88 -6.58
CA THR A 261 10.56 -1.38 -5.50
C THR A 261 11.74 -0.58 -6.05
N VAL A 262 12.44 -1.13 -7.06
CA VAL A 262 13.56 -0.47 -7.75
C VAL A 262 13.08 0.80 -8.46
N GLY A 263 11.94 0.73 -9.15
CA GLY A 263 11.33 1.88 -9.83
C GLY A 263 10.98 3.02 -8.88
N CYS A 264 10.40 2.72 -7.71
CA CYS A 264 10.15 3.73 -6.68
C CYS A 264 11.45 4.33 -6.13
N PHE A 265 12.46 3.50 -5.89
CA PHE A 265 13.77 3.99 -5.43
C PHE A 265 14.42 4.92 -6.45
N LEU A 266 14.58 4.48 -7.69
CA LEU A 266 15.17 5.29 -8.77
C LEU A 266 14.33 6.52 -9.07
N GLY A 267 13.01 6.40 -9.10
CA GLY A 267 12.08 7.49 -9.33
C GLY A 267 12.22 8.61 -8.29
N ALA A 268 12.50 8.27 -7.03
CA ALA A 268 12.74 9.27 -6.00
C ALA A 268 13.97 10.16 -6.30
N PHE A 269 15.00 9.62 -6.92
CA PHE A 269 16.18 10.41 -7.35
C PHE A 269 15.95 11.12 -8.68
N ILE A 270 15.31 10.47 -9.64
CA ILE A 270 15.03 11.05 -10.96
C ILE A 270 14.13 12.29 -10.81
N LEU A 271 13.09 12.22 -9.97
CA LEU A 271 12.16 13.32 -9.71
C LEU A 271 12.78 14.53 -8.96
N GLN A 272 14.03 14.41 -8.50
CA GLN A 272 14.79 15.57 -8.00
C GLN A 272 15.36 16.42 -9.14
N LYS A 273 15.51 15.84 -10.34
CA LYS A 273 16.16 16.46 -11.50
C LYS A 273 15.22 16.66 -12.69
N VAL A 274 14.20 15.82 -12.80
CA VAL A 274 13.24 15.80 -13.91
C VAL A 274 11.86 16.20 -13.38
N SER A 275 11.12 17.03 -14.13
CA SER A 275 9.76 17.41 -13.72
C SER A 275 8.85 16.18 -13.64
N ALA A 276 7.96 16.15 -12.64
CA ALA A 276 7.00 15.07 -12.45
C ALA A 276 6.12 14.87 -13.70
N LYS A 277 5.76 15.96 -14.41
CA LYS A 277 4.98 15.91 -15.64
C LYS A 277 5.72 15.18 -16.77
N SER A 278 6.99 15.52 -16.99
CA SER A 278 7.80 14.87 -18.05
C SER A 278 8.07 13.42 -17.74
N PHE A 279 8.40 13.11 -16.47
CA PHE A 279 8.63 11.74 -16.03
C PHE A 279 7.36 10.88 -16.17
N PHE A 280 6.19 11.40 -15.77
CA PHE A 280 4.91 10.73 -15.95
C PHE A 280 4.60 10.45 -17.42
N ALA A 281 4.76 11.47 -18.31
CA ALA A 281 4.50 11.29 -19.73
C ALA A 281 5.41 10.21 -20.34
N LEU A 282 6.70 10.20 -19.99
CA LEU A 282 7.65 9.19 -20.44
C LEU A 282 7.25 7.78 -19.94
N SER A 283 6.86 7.66 -18.67
CA SER A 283 6.41 6.38 -18.09
C SER A 283 5.16 5.83 -18.79
N VAL A 284 4.20 6.71 -19.13
CA VAL A 284 2.99 6.30 -19.89
C VAL A 284 3.37 5.80 -21.29
N VAL A 285 4.31 6.45 -21.97
CA VAL A 285 4.77 6.00 -23.29
C VAL A 285 5.42 4.61 -23.20
N PHE A 286 6.31 4.38 -22.22
CA PHE A 286 6.92 3.06 -22.02
C PHE A 286 5.88 1.99 -21.68
N MET A 287 4.91 2.31 -20.84
CA MET A 287 3.82 1.38 -20.53
C MET A 287 3.01 0.99 -21.78
N LEU A 288 2.68 1.96 -22.62
CA LEU A 288 1.95 1.69 -23.89
C LEU A 288 2.78 0.84 -24.86
N LEU A 289 4.10 1.07 -24.93
CA LEU A 289 4.99 0.24 -25.74
C LEU A 289 5.10 -1.18 -25.21
N ALA A 290 5.21 -1.37 -23.89
CA ALA A 290 5.21 -2.69 -23.27
C ALA A 290 3.90 -3.44 -23.52
N MET A 291 2.76 -2.77 -23.37
CA MET A 291 1.45 -3.36 -23.67
C MET A 291 1.30 -3.72 -25.15
N ALA A 292 1.74 -2.86 -26.07
CA ALA A 292 1.76 -3.18 -27.50
C ALA A 292 2.67 -4.39 -27.81
N GLY A 293 3.84 -4.46 -27.16
CA GLY A 293 4.73 -5.60 -27.26
C GLY A 293 4.07 -6.91 -26.83
N LEU A 294 3.31 -6.89 -25.72
CA LEU A 294 2.58 -8.06 -25.22
C LEU A 294 1.49 -8.57 -26.20
N PHE A 295 0.89 -7.67 -26.99
CA PHE A 295 -0.08 -8.05 -28.02
C PHE A 295 0.58 -8.65 -29.27
N ILE A 296 1.78 -8.16 -29.64
CA ILE A 296 2.47 -8.54 -30.89
C ILE A 296 3.32 -9.78 -30.66
N PHE A 297 4.02 -9.87 -29.53
CA PHE A 297 4.96 -10.92 -29.23
C PHE A 297 4.44 -11.85 -28.13
N HIS A 298 4.67 -13.17 -28.28
CA HIS A 298 4.20 -14.19 -27.36
C HIS A 298 5.37 -14.92 -26.69
N THR A 299 6.49 -14.21 -26.49
CA THR A 299 7.68 -14.77 -25.86
C THR A 299 7.69 -14.49 -24.35
N GLU A 300 8.29 -15.40 -23.59
CA GLU A 300 8.47 -15.28 -22.16
C GLU A 300 9.08 -13.92 -21.75
N THR A 301 10.13 -13.50 -22.47
CA THR A 301 10.83 -12.23 -22.20
C THR A 301 9.90 -11.02 -22.27
N ILE A 302 8.98 -10.99 -23.23
CA ILE A 302 8.04 -9.86 -23.39
C ILE A 302 6.98 -9.84 -22.27
N ILE A 303 6.61 -11.01 -21.74
CA ILE A 303 5.65 -11.09 -20.63
C ILE A 303 6.27 -10.57 -19.32
N TYR A 304 7.60 -10.73 -19.17
CA TYR A 304 8.34 -10.24 -18.00
C TYR A 304 8.74 -8.76 -18.09
N ILE A 305 8.69 -8.12 -19.28
CA ILE A 305 8.95 -6.69 -19.48
C ILE A 305 7.69 -5.85 -19.29
#